data_ed81e88b605fe551a0c1ae5eff81c7aa
#
_entry.id   ed81e88b605fe551a0c1ae5eff81c7aa
#
_cell.length_a   1.000
_cell.length_b   1.000
_cell.length_c   1.000
_cell.angle_alpha   90.00
_cell.angle_beta   90.00
_cell.angle_gamma   90.00
#
_symmetry.space_group_name_H-M   'P 1'
#
loop_
_entity.id
_entity.type
_entity.pdbx_description
1 polymer ?
#
loop_
_entity_poly.entity_id
_entity_poly.type
_entity_poly.pdbx_seq_one_letter_code
_entity_poly.pdbx_strand_id
1 'polypeptide(L)'
;MKVTVKKKETAVSVTIYTEFIKLQDAMKLANIVYSGGEAKTLIQEENVLVNGEVCTMRGKKLYPGDRFTFDGTTYLITIHGN
;
A
#
# COMPACT_ATOMS: atom_id res chain seq x y z
N MET A 1 12.01 -26.13 -18.96
CA MET A 1 11.78 -25.74 -18.59
C MET A 1 11.42 -25.03 -18.21
N LYS A 2 11.22 -24.68 -18.03
CA LYS A 2 10.99 -23.94 -17.62
C LYS A 2 10.37 -23.54 -16.88
N VAL A 3 10.25 -23.21 -16.35
CA VAL A 3 9.81 -22.87 -15.52
C VAL A 3 9.42 -21.97 -15.22
N THR A 4 8.97 -21.54 -14.96
CA THR A 4 8.60 -20.62 -14.66
C THR A 4 8.08 -20.34 -13.61
N VAL A 5 8.24 -19.87 -13.06
CA VAL A 5 7.98 -19.59 -12.00
C VAL A 5 7.25 -18.60 -11.88
N LYS A 6 6.45 -18.50 -11.52
CA LYS A 6 5.76 -17.61 -11.37
C LYS A 6 5.98 -16.97 -10.26
N LYS A 7 6.22 -16.07 -10.21
CA LYS A 7 6.45 -15.39 -9.27
C LYS A 7 5.35 -15.23 -8.49
N LYS A 8 5.34 -15.56 -7.49
CA LYS A 8 4.39 -15.46 -6.67
C LYS A 8 4.34 -14.13 -6.23
N GLU A 9 3.32 -13.50 -6.33
CA GLU A 9 3.20 -12.27 -5.88
C GLU A 9 3.11 -12.30 -4.48
N THR A 10 4.00 -11.83 -3.76
CA THR A 10 3.89 -11.85 -2.36
C THR A 10 3.59 -10.47 -1.91
N ALA A 11 2.37 -10.17 -1.65
CA ALA A 11 1.98 -8.89 -1.11
C ALA A 11 2.25 -8.87 0.38
N VAL A 12 2.71 -7.75 0.87
CA VAL A 12 2.92 -7.55 2.30
C VAL A 12 1.57 -7.13 2.88
N SER A 13 1.10 -7.82 3.91
CA SER A 13 -0.18 -7.48 4.51
C SER A 13 -0.06 -6.28 5.43
N VAL A 14 -0.99 -5.36 5.30
CA VAL A 14 -1.11 -4.23 6.19
C VAL A 14 -2.46 -4.38 6.87
N THR A 15 -2.46 -4.83 8.11
CA THR A 15 -3.68 -5.18 8.82
C THR A 15 -4.24 -3.96 9.53
N ILE A 16 -5.51 -3.69 9.34
CA ILE A 16 -6.17 -2.56 9.98
C ILE A 16 -7.30 -3.08 10.86
N TYR A 17 -7.73 -2.22 11.78
CA TYR A 17 -8.80 -2.56 12.71
C TYR A 17 -10.02 -1.66 12.51
N THR A 18 -9.97 -0.82 11.49
CA THR A 18 -11.02 0.14 11.20
C THR A 18 -11.60 -0.18 9.84
N GLU A 19 -12.64 0.53 9.46
CA GLU A 19 -13.30 0.28 8.19
C GLU A 19 -12.39 0.59 7.01
N PHE A 20 -11.55 1.59 7.14
CA PHE A 20 -10.60 1.94 6.09
C PHE A 20 -9.38 2.61 6.72
N ILE A 21 -8.36 2.84 5.92
CA ILE A 21 -7.18 3.56 6.35
C ILE A 21 -6.79 4.51 5.22
N LYS A 22 -6.30 5.69 5.56
CA LYS A 22 -5.83 6.61 4.54
C LYS A 22 -4.48 6.16 4.03
N LEU A 23 -4.20 6.42 2.77
CA LEU A 23 -2.96 5.99 2.14
C LEU A 23 -1.73 6.41 2.95
N GLN A 24 -1.67 7.66 3.40
CA GLN A 24 -0.52 8.12 4.17
C GLN A 24 -0.33 7.32 5.45
N ASP A 25 -1.44 6.95 6.08
CA ASP A 25 -1.37 6.21 7.33
C ASP A 25 -0.99 4.75 7.07
N ALA A 26 -1.43 4.20 5.96
CA ALA A 26 -1.05 2.84 5.59
C ALA A 26 0.45 2.77 5.33
N MET A 27 1.03 3.81 4.73
CA MET A 27 2.46 3.85 4.49
C MET A 27 3.24 3.95 5.80
N LYS A 28 2.70 4.64 6.80
CA LYS A 28 3.34 4.69 8.10
C LYS A 28 3.24 3.32 8.78
N LEU A 29 2.09 2.69 8.69
CA LEU A 29 1.89 1.40 9.31
C LEU A 29 2.78 0.34 8.67
N ALA A 30 3.07 0.47 7.40
CA ALA A 30 3.94 -0.45 6.67
C ALA A 30 5.43 -0.11 6.87
N ASN A 31 5.73 0.89 7.67
CA ASN A 31 7.10 1.32 7.94
C ASN A 31 7.85 1.85 6.71
N ILE A 32 7.11 2.33 5.73
CA ILE A 32 7.71 2.95 4.56
C ILE A 32 8.17 4.36 4.92
N VAL A 33 7.38 5.05 5.73
CA VAL A 33 7.68 6.41 6.15
C VAL A 33 7.45 6.52 7.65
N TYR A 34 8.00 7.56 8.25
CA TYR A 34 7.83 7.81 9.68
C TYR A 34 6.79 8.89 9.95
N SER A 35 6.44 9.69 8.98
CA SER A 35 5.54 10.82 9.20
C SER A 35 4.64 11.04 8.00
N GLY A 36 3.57 11.80 8.24
CA GLY A 36 2.68 12.17 7.15
C GLY A 36 3.37 13.06 6.13
N GLY A 37 4.35 13.86 6.58
CA GLY A 37 5.08 14.73 5.65
C GLY A 37 5.91 13.94 4.65
N GLU A 38 6.53 12.86 5.11
CA GLU A 38 7.28 12.02 4.21
C GLU A 38 6.33 11.33 3.23
N ALA A 39 5.21 10.84 3.73
CA ALA A 39 4.23 10.19 2.88
C ALA A 39 3.72 11.17 1.83
N LYS A 40 3.43 12.40 2.24
CA LYS A 40 2.93 13.41 1.32
C LYS A 40 3.90 13.61 0.16
N THR A 41 5.19 13.72 0.47
CA THR A 41 6.20 13.95 -0.55
C THR A 41 6.24 12.79 -1.54
N LEU A 42 6.29 11.56 -1.04
CA LEU A 42 6.37 10.40 -1.90
C LEU A 42 5.13 10.27 -2.77
N ILE A 43 3.96 10.50 -2.19
CA ILE A 43 2.70 10.37 -2.90
C ILE A 43 2.59 11.45 -3.98
N GLN A 44 2.93 12.69 -3.64
CA GLN A 44 2.80 13.77 -4.61
C GLN A 44 3.82 13.69 -5.73
N GLU A 45 4.92 13.00 -5.49
CA GLU A 45 5.92 12.78 -6.54
C GLU A 45 5.62 11.55 -7.38
N GLU A 46 4.40 11.01 -7.24
CA GLU A 46 3.92 9.91 -8.06
C GLU A 46 4.67 8.60 -7.87
N ASN A 47 5.20 8.41 -6.67
CA ASN A 47 5.93 7.18 -6.36
C ASN A 47 5.04 6.05 -5.87
N VAL A 48 3.76 6.28 -5.71
CA VAL A 48 2.85 5.30 -5.12
C VAL A 48 1.71 4.99 -6.06
N LEU A 49 1.44 3.72 -6.23
CA LEU A 49 0.31 3.26 -7.03
C LEU A 49 -0.76 2.74 -6.08
N VAL A 50 -2.02 2.95 -6.41
CA VAL A 50 -3.13 2.35 -5.67
C VAL A 50 -3.91 1.53 -6.68
N ASN A 51 -4.01 0.25 -6.43
CA ASN A 51 -4.69 -0.68 -7.33
C ASN A 51 -4.18 -0.53 -8.77
N GLY A 52 -2.87 -0.32 -8.90
CA GLY A 52 -2.22 -0.27 -10.20
C GLY A 52 -2.17 1.09 -10.86
N GLU A 53 -2.72 2.12 -10.23
CA GLU A 53 -2.73 3.46 -10.82
C GLU A 53 -2.03 4.46 -9.91
N VAL A 54 -1.27 5.38 -10.49
CA VAL A 54 -0.60 6.40 -9.72
C VAL A 54 -1.62 7.19 -8.91
N CYS A 55 -1.35 7.35 -7.63
CA CYS A 55 -2.22 8.08 -6.74
C CYS A 55 -1.43 9.22 -6.12
N THR A 56 -1.95 10.44 -6.23
CA THR A 56 -1.31 11.61 -5.65
C THR A 56 -2.09 12.16 -4.47
N MET A 57 -3.10 11.42 -4.02
CA MET A 57 -3.94 11.86 -2.91
C MET A 57 -3.55 11.13 -1.63
N ARG A 58 -2.86 11.82 -0.74
CA ARG A 58 -2.43 11.17 0.51
C ARG A 58 -3.58 10.75 1.40
N GLY A 59 -4.72 11.39 1.23
CA GLY A 59 -5.90 11.06 2.01
C GLY A 59 -6.80 10.01 1.37
N LYS A 60 -6.31 9.36 0.30
CA LYS A 60 -7.10 8.33 -0.36
C LYS A 60 -7.47 7.24 0.63
N LYS A 61 -8.75 6.92 0.73
CA LYS A 61 -9.22 5.86 1.63
C LYS A 61 -8.97 4.51 1.00
N LEU A 62 -8.33 3.63 1.75
CA LEU A 62 -8.07 2.27 1.31
C LEU A 62 -8.87 1.33 2.20
N TYR A 63 -9.56 0.40 1.57
CA TYR A 63 -10.40 -0.56 2.27
C TYR A 63 -9.77 -1.95 2.18
N PRO A 64 -10.17 -2.88 3.04
CA PRO A 64 -9.64 -4.23 2.94
C PRO A 64 -9.82 -4.75 1.52
N GLY A 65 -8.78 -5.31 0.96
CA GLY A 65 -8.77 -5.76 -0.42
C GLY A 65 -8.09 -4.79 -1.37
N ASP A 66 -7.93 -3.53 -0.96
CA ASP A 66 -7.21 -2.57 -1.78
C ASP A 66 -5.71 -2.82 -1.64
N ARG A 67 -4.95 -2.44 -2.64
CA ARG A 67 -3.52 -2.59 -2.65
C ARG A 67 -2.85 -1.29 -2.98
N PHE A 68 -1.68 -1.08 -2.43
CA PHE A 68 -0.85 0.02 -2.91
C PHE A 68 0.55 -0.52 -3.13
N THR A 69 1.26 0.08 -4.06
CA THR A 69 2.59 -0.36 -4.45
C THR A 69 3.58 0.78 -4.29
N PHE A 70 4.71 0.49 -3.69
CA PHE A 70 5.77 1.47 -3.55
C PHE A 70 7.09 0.74 -3.75
N ASP A 71 7.92 1.30 -4.63
CA ASP A 71 9.27 0.78 -4.86
C ASP A 71 9.25 -0.71 -5.18
N GLY A 72 8.32 -1.12 -6.02
CA GLY A 72 8.24 -2.50 -6.48
C GLY A 72 7.60 -3.47 -5.52
N THR A 73 7.21 -3.03 -4.34
CA THR A 73 6.56 -3.90 -3.36
C THR A 73 5.09 -3.57 -3.29
N THR A 74 4.25 -4.59 -3.31
CA THR A 74 2.81 -4.42 -3.20
C THR A 74 2.37 -4.71 -1.78
N TYR A 75 1.52 -3.82 -1.26
CA TYR A 75 0.99 -3.93 0.10
C TYR A 75 -0.51 -4.12 0.00
N LEU A 76 -1.02 -5.14 0.65
CA LEU A 76 -2.44 -5.46 0.63
C LEU A 76 -3.07 -5.07 1.95
N ILE A 77 -4.14 -4.31 1.89
CA ILE A 77 -4.87 -3.93 3.10
C ILE A 77 -5.74 -5.11 3.53
N THR A 78 -5.56 -5.54 4.75
CA THR A 78 -6.35 -6.63 5.30
C THR A 78 -7.00 -6.16 6.59
N ILE A 79 -8.11 -6.78 6.96
CA ILE A 79 -8.77 -6.38 8.19
C ILE A 79 -8.52 -7.43 9.24
N HIS A 80 -8.29 -6.97 10.46
CA HIS A 80 -8.09 -7.87 11.58
C HIS A 80 -9.43 -8.47 11.93
N GLY A 81 -9.44 -9.69 12.21
CA GLY A 81 -10.58 -10.20 12.62
C GLY A 81 -11.13 -11.31 12.01
N ASN A 82 -11.32 -11.65 11.89
CA ASN A 82 -11.91 -12.61 11.56
C ASN A 82 -11.98 -13.26 11.09
#